data_f6b1003fb4f2557b88da9f0c7e47da3b
#
_entry.id   f6b1003fb4f2557b88da9f0c7e47da3b
#
_cell.length_a   1.000
_cell.length_b   1.000
_cell.length_c   1.000
_cell.angle_alpha   90.00
_cell.angle_beta   90.00
_cell.angle_gamma   90.00
#
_symmetry.space_group_name_H-M   'P 1'
#
loop_
_entity.id
_entity.type
_entity.pdbx_description
1 polymer ?
#
loop_
_entity_poly.entity_id
_entity_poly.type
_entity_poly.pdbx_seq_one_letter_code
_entity_poly.pdbx_strand_id
1 'polypeptide(L)'
;LSVRGEFGYWVFTGHDEDQPAQRPSWNYRKEDGGGIIIDMLCHWRYLVDHVFGPIKSISCRGATHIGERVDERGNPYKCTADDSCYATMELENGILCQFNSSWSVRVRRDDLFVMQVDGSKGSAVVNLRGCQTQGLGVTPKPVWNPDIEQPIDFYEGWSEVPDATSYDNAFKIQWELFLRHVALDEPFPFDLRSGAKGVELAEMGLKSSEERKWIDLL
;
A
#
# COMPACT_ATOMS: atom_id res chain seq x y z
N LEU A 1 -1.53 17.51 -7.86
CA LEU A 1 -1.77 16.58 -6.76
C LEU A 1 -0.79 15.41 -6.81
N SER A 2 -0.32 14.97 -5.68
CA SER A 2 0.48 13.76 -5.55
C SER A 2 0.02 12.94 -4.35
N VAL A 3 0.14 11.61 -4.47
CA VAL A 3 -0.16 10.66 -3.42
C VAL A 3 1.06 9.79 -3.20
N ARG A 4 1.48 9.60 -1.95
CA ARG A 4 2.56 8.71 -1.57
C ARG A 4 2.06 7.77 -0.49
N GLY A 5 2.25 6.48 -0.66
CA GLY A 5 1.84 5.49 0.32
C GLY A 5 2.91 4.45 0.56
N GLU A 6 2.93 3.95 1.77
CA GLU A 6 3.84 2.90 2.20
C GLU A 6 3.09 1.89 3.07
N PHE A 7 3.29 0.61 2.75
CA PHE A 7 2.89 -0.51 3.58
C PHE A 7 4.06 -1.44 3.75
N GLY A 8 4.34 -1.89 4.96
CA GLY A 8 5.38 -2.88 5.12
C GLY A 8 5.78 -3.13 6.55
N TYR A 9 6.46 -4.23 6.75
CA TYR A 9 7.02 -4.68 8.00
C TYR A 9 8.08 -5.76 7.76
N TRP A 10 8.84 -6.09 8.80
CA TRP A 10 9.81 -7.16 8.74
C TRP A 10 9.13 -8.51 8.95
N VAL A 11 9.19 -9.39 7.95
CA VAL A 11 8.77 -10.78 8.08
C VAL A 11 10.00 -11.65 8.31
N PHE A 12 9.98 -12.42 9.38
CA PHE A 12 11.09 -13.30 9.76
C PHE A 12 11.42 -14.32 8.68
N THR A 13 12.69 -14.70 8.61
CA THR A 13 13.23 -15.52 7.51
C THR A 13 12.98 -17.01 7.68
N GLY A 14 12.50 -17.45 8.84
CA GLY A 14 12.26 -18.85 9.12
C GLY A 14 11.35 -19.07 10.31
N HIS A 15 11.20 -20.34 10.68
CA HIS A 15 10.51 -20.76 11.88
C HIS A 15 11.49 -20.86 13.04
N ASP A 16 11.28 -20.07 14.06
CA ASP A 16 12.05 -20.03 15.30
C ASP A 16 11.03 -20.03 16.45
N GLU A 17 11.33 -20.69 17.58
CA GLU A 17 10.45 -20.71 18.74
C GLU A 17 10.18 -19.31 19.27
N ASP A 18 11.18 -18.43 19.25
CA ASP A 18 11.07 -17.05 19.71
C ASP A 18 10.50 -16.10 18.63
N GLN A 19 10.64 -16.44 17.36
CA GLN A 19 10.26 -15.60 16.21
C GLN A 19 9.69 -16.45 15.07
N PRO A 20 8.49 -17.01 15.22
CA PRO A 20 7.89 -17.85 14.19
C PRO A 20 7.64 -17.08 12.90
N ALA A 21 7.75 -17.76 11.76
CA ALA A 21 7.42 -17.20 10.47
C ALA A 21 5.97 -16.68 10.47
N GLN A 22 5.78 -15.42 10.08
CA GLN A 22 4.45 -14.80 10.04
C GLN A 22 3.68 -15.13 8.76
N ARG A 23 4.40 -15.55 7.69
CA ARG A 23 3.81 -15.89 6.41
C ARG A 23 4.29 -17.27 5.95
N PRO A 24 3.39 -18.08 5.36
CA PRO A 24 3.75 -19.37 4.76
C PRO A 24 4.79 -19.22 3.64
N SER A 25 5.61 -20.24 3.46
CA SER A 25 6.73 -20.24 2.49
C SER A 25 6.28 -20.04 1.04
N TRP A 26 5.08 -20.44 0.66
CA TRP A 26 4.56 -20.24 -0.70
C TRP A 26 4.49 -18.76 -1.11
N ASN A 27 4.31 -17.82 -0.15
CA ASN A 27 4.32 -16.39 -0.43
C ASN A 27 5.63 -15.90 -1.07
N TYR A 28 6.72 -16.63 -0.91
CA TYR A 28 8.04 -16.27 -1.43
C TYR A 28 8.48 -17.13 -2.61
N ARG A 29 7.56 -17.92 -3.19
CA ARG A 29 7.77 -18.76 -4.37
C ARG A 29 6.90 -18.28 -5.51
N LYS A 30 7.54 -17.87 -6.63
CA LYS A 30 6.83 -17.39 -7.83
C LYS A 30 5.96 -18.49 -8.45
N GLU A 31 6.46 -19.70 -8.45
CA GLU A 31 5.80 -20.91 -8.97
C GLU A 31 4.51 -21.27 -8.21
N ASP A 32 4.41 -20.86 -6.94
CA ASP A 32 3.24 -21.08 -6.07
C ASP A 32 2.29 -19.87 -6.08
N GLY A 33 2.55 -18.87 -6.92
CA GLY A 33 1.74 -17.63 -7.00
C GLY A 33 2.08 -16.61 -5.93
N GLY A 34 3.25 -16.71 -5.29
CA GLY A 34 3.72 -15.75 -4.29
C GLY A 34 4.25 -14.46 -4.90
N GLY A 35 4.52 -13.49 -4.03
CA GLY A 35 5.09 -12.19 -4.34
C GLY A 35 4.26 -11.03 -3.81
N ILE A 36 4.93 -9.99 -3.33
CA ILE A 36 4.27 -8.81 -2.75
C ILE A 36 3.61 -7.93 -3.83
N ILE A 37 4.08 -8.00 -5.09
CA ILE A 37 3.41 -7.33 -6.20
C ILE A 37 1.98 -7.84 -6.32
N ILE A 38 1.79 -9.17 -6.34
CA ILE A 38 0.47 -9.80 -6.44
C ILE A 38 -0.36 -9.49 -5.19
N ASP A 39 0.23 -9.63 -4.01
CA ASP A 39 -0.45 -9.45 -2.73
C ASP A 39 -0.93 -7.99 -2.54
N MET A 40 -0.10 -7.01 -2.89
CA MET A 40 -0.38 -5.62 -2.49
C MET A 40 -0.95 -4.73 -3.58
N LEU A 41 -0.67 -4.95 -4.87
CA LEU A 41 -1.19 -4.05 -5.90
C LEU A 41 -2.72 -4.12 -6.01
N CYS A 42 -3.33 -5.27 -5.76
CA CYS A 42 -4.78 -5.38 -5.71
C CYS A 42 -5.38 -4.51 -4.58
N HIS A 43 -4.74 -4.43 -3.41
CA HIS A 43 -5.17 -3.56 -2.31
C HIS A 43 -5.03 -2.08 -2.68
N TRP A 44 -3.91 -1.70 -3.29
CA TRP A 44 -3.71 -0.33 -3.77
C TRP A 44 -4.73 0.06 -4.83
N ARG A 45 -5.14 -0.87 -5.71
CA ARG A 45 -6.20 -0.64 -6.70
C ARG A 45 -7.50 -0.21 -6.05
N TYR A 46 -7.98 -0.94 -5.05
CA TYR A 46 -9.20 -0.60 -4.32
C TYR A 46 -9.11 0.78 -3.68
N LEU A 47 -8.01 1.07 -2.98
CA LEU A 47 -7.81 2.37 -2.34
C LEU A 47 -7.80 3.51 -3.36
N VAL A 48 -7.00 3.36 -4.42
CA VAL A 48 -6.79 4.43 -5.41
C VAL A 48 -8.07 4.69 -6.22
N ASP A 49 -8.70 3.65 -6.76
CA ASP A 49 -9.91 3.80 -7.57
C ASP A 49 -11.06 4.46 -6.77
N HIS A 50 -11.20 4.14 -5.47
CA HIS A 50 -12.26 4.68 -4.64
C HIS A 50 -12.02 6.11 -4.15
N VAL A 51 -10.76 6.48 -3.90
CA VAL A 51 -10.44 7.78 -3.28
C VAL A 51 -10.02 8.82 -4.31
N PHE A 52 -9.25 8.41 -5.34
CA PHE A 52 -8.59 9.34 -6.26
C PHE A 52 -9.05 9.21 -7.71
N GLY A 53 -9.61 8.08 -8.09
CA GLY A 53 -10.09 7.79 -9.44
C GLY A 53 -9.28 6.71 -10.17
N PRO A 54 -9.71 6.35 -11.40
CA PRO A 54 -9.18 5.21 -12.12
C PRO A 54 -7.69 5.33 -12.45
N ILE A 55 -6.97 4.23 -12.30
CA ILE A 55 -5.57 4.11 -12.69
C ILE A 55 -5.49 3.89 -14.20
N LYS A 56 -4.69 4.73 -14.88
CA LYS A 56 -4.44 4.68 -16.33
C LYS A 56 -3.23 3.83 -16.67
N SER A 57 -2.13 3.99 -15.94
CA SER A 57 -0.88 3.29 -16.21
C SER A 57 -0.05 3.05 -14.95
N ILE A 58 0.86 2.08 -15.03
CA ILE A 58 1.76 1.70 -13.92
C ILE A 58 3.20 1.51 -14.39
N SER A 59 4.14 1.97 -13.57
CA SER A 59 5.55 1.59 -13.59
C SER A 59 5.88 0.93 -12.25
N CYS A 60 6.33 -0.32 -12.29
CA CYS A 60 6.57 -1.13 -11.10
C CYS A 60 7.95 -1.80 -11.14
N ARG A 61 8.56 -1.95 -9.96
CA ARG A 61 9.77 -2.76 -9.74
C ARG A 61 9.57 -3.67 -8.53
N GLY A 62 9.66 -4.97 -8.78
CA GLY A 62 9.82 -5.98 -7.74
C GLY A 62 11.29 -6.19 -7.39
N ALA A 63 11.55 -6.54 -6.14
CA ALA A 63 12.85 -6.94 -5.64
C ALA A 63 12.72 -8.07 -4.61
N THR A 64 13.69 -8.97 -4.59
CA THR A 64 13.83 -10.01 -3.55
C THR A 64 15.04 -9.65 -2.71
N HIS A 65 14.84 -8.97 -1.60
CA HIS A 65 15.91 -8.51 -0.71
C HIS A 65 16.40 -9.63 0.20
N ILE A 66 15.52 -10.56 0.56
CA ILE A 66 15.84 -11.73 1.38
C ILE A 66 15.76 -12.96 0.48
N GLY A 67 16.92 -13.37 -0.08
CA GLY A 67 17.02 -14.44 -1.07
C GLY A 67 16.90 -15.85 -0.52
N GLU A 68 17.07 -16.05 0.79
CA GLU A 68 17.01 -17.35 1.46
C GLU A 68 16.15 -17.29 2.71
N ARG A 69 15.28 -18.27 2.89
CA ARG A 69 14.39 -18.43 4.02
C ARG A 69 14.30 -19.88 4.45
N VAL A 70 13.65 -20.14 5.57
CA VAL A 70 13.40 -21.48 6.09
C VAL A 70 11.89 -21.73 6.06
N ASP A 71 11.49 -22.91 5.53
CA ASP A 71 10.07 -23.29 5.43
C ASP A 71 9.50 -23.77 6.78
N GLU A 72 8.24 -24.14 6.79
CA GLU A 72 7.47 -24.59 7.97
C GLU A 72 8.00 -25.93 8.55
N ARG A 73 8.87 -26.62 7.82
CA ARG A 73 9.50 -27.87 8.24
C ARG A 73 10.95 -27.68 8.69
N GLY A 74 11.43 -26.43 8.69
CA GLY A 74 12.81 -26.13 9.04
C GLY A 74 13.81 -26.31 7.90
N ASN A 75 13.35 -26.49 6.64
CA ASN A 75 14.26 -26.66 5.51
C ASN A 75 14.56 -25.30 4.86
N PRO A 76 15.85 -25.01 4.58
CA PRO A 76 16.20 -23.81 3.86
C PRO A 76 15.73 -23.89 2.39
N TYR A 77 15.24 -22.77 1.87
CA TYR A 77 14.87 -22.65 0.46
C TYR A 77 15.24 -21.28 -0.09
N LYS A 78 15.39 -21.20 -1.41
CA LYS A 78 15.65 -19.96 -2.14
C LYS A 78 14.33 -19.30 -2.50
N CYS A 79 14.20 -18.02 -2.18
CA CYS A 79 13.04 -17.20 -2.58
C CYS A 79 13.13 -16.89 -4.08
N THR A 80 12.03 -17.08 -4.78
CA THR A 80 11.88 -16.80 -6.22
C THR A 80 10.93 -15.67 -6.51
N ALA A 81 10.07 -15.31 -5.54
CA ALA A 81 9.14 -14.20 -5.64
C ALA A 81 9.71 -12.93 -4.99
N ASP A 82 9.16 -11.79 -5.38
CA ASP A 82 9.48 -10.49 -4.82
C ASP A 82 8.96 -10.34 -3.37
N ASP A 83 9.76 -9.72 -2.50
CA ASP A 83 9.41 -9.34 -1.14
C ASP A 83 9.29 -7.82 -0.95
N SER A 84 9.56 -7.07 -2.01
CA SER A 84 9.41 -5.61 -2.06
C SER A 84 8.92 -5.16 -3.42
N CYS A 85 7.98 -4.21 -3.41
CA CYS A 85 7.34 -3.61 -4.58
C CYS A 85 7.46 -2.08 -4.51
N TYR A 86 7.94 -1.48 -5.58
CA TYR A 86 8.04 -0.04 -5.77
C TYR A 86 7.23 0.33 -7.01
N ALA A 87 6.10 1.02 -6.82
CA ALA A 87 5.18 1.31 -7.90
C ALA A 87 4.87 2.79 -8.00
N THR A 88 4.84 3.30 -9.23
CA THR A 88 4.29 4.61 -9.58
C THR A 88 3.12 4.42 -10.52
N MET A 89 1.98 5.08 -10.26
CA MET A 89 0.77 5.00 -11.06
C MET A 89 0.38 6.40 -11.53
N GLU A 90 -0.06 6.51 -12.77
CA GLU A 90 -0.73 7.69 -13.32
C GLU A 90 -2.22 7.42 -13.39
N LEU A 91 -3.03 8.35 -12.88
CA LEU A 91 -4.48 8.27 -12.94
C LEU A 91 -5.01 8.99 -14.19
N GLU A 92 -6.22 8.66 -14.64
CA GLU A 92 -6.87 9.32 -15.77
C GLU A 92 -6.99 10.85 -15.60
N ASN A 93 -7.13 11.32 -14.37
CA ASN A 93 -7.20 12.75 -14.03
C ASN A 93 -5.83 13.43 -13.84
N GLY A 94 -4.72 12.74 -14.14
CA GLY A 94 -3.35 13.26 -14.07
C GLY A 94 -2.72 13.25 -12.67
N ILE A 95 -3.37 12.69 -11.66
CA ILE A 95 -2.76 12.49 -10.34
C ILE A 95 -1.66 11.42 -10.47
N LEU A 96 -0.51 11.68 -9.84
CA LEU A 96 0.56 10.71 -9.69
C LEU A 96 0.52 10.11 -8.29
N CYS A 97 0.50 8.79 -8.24
CA CYS A 97 0.54 7.99 -7.02
C CYS A 97 1.83 7.18 -6.95
N GLN A 98 2.50 7.18 -5.82
CA GLN A 98 3.68 6.35 -5.57
C GLN A 98 3.44 5.49 -4.33
N PHE A 99 3.50 4.18 -4.50
CA PHE A 99 3.28 3.23 -3.41
C PHE A 99 4.43 2.24 -3.29
N ASN A 100 4.92 2.09 -2.07
CA ASN A 100 5.91 1.08 -1.73
C ASN A 100 5.28 0.03 -0.81
N SER A 101 5.59 -1.23 -1.08
CA SER A 101 5.17 -2.34 -0.21
C SER A 101 6.34 -3.27 0.04
N SER A 102 6.56 -3.68 1.29
CA SER A 102 7.71 -4.53 1.60
C SER A 102 7.49 -5.42 2.82
N TRP A 103 7.95 -6.67 2.71
CA TRP A 103 8.07 -7.62 3.82
C TRP A 103 9.49 -7.68 4.41
N SER A 104 10.37 -6.76 3.97
CA SER A 104 11.78 -6.73 4.37
C SER A 104 12.23 -5.38 4.95
N VAL A 105 11.29 -4.57 5.45
CA VAL A 105 11.58 -3.26 6.06
C VAL A 105 11.25 -3.24 7.55
N ARG A 106 12.04 -2.51 8.32
CA ARG A 106 11.74 -2.20 9.72
C ARG A 106 10.90 -0.94 9.79
N VAL A 107 9.82 -1.04 10.54
CA VAL A 107 8.87 0.07 10.71
C VAL A 107 9.44 1.12 11.66
N ARG A 108 9.45 2.39 11.24
CA ARG A 108 9.71 3.56 12.08
C ARG A 108 8.66 4.63 11.81
N ARG A 109 7.41 4.26 12.00
CA ARG A 109 6.21 5.09 11.90
C ARG A 109 5.14 4.49 12.80
N ASP A 110 4.06 5.20 13.03
CA ASP A 110 3.04 4.80 14.01
C ASP A 110 2.18 3.59 13.58
N ASP A 111 2.20 3.24 12.26
CA ASP A 111 1.38 2.15 11.73
C ASP A 111 2.11 1.41 10.60
N LEU A 112 1.61 0.21 10.24
CA LEU A 112 2.12 -0.56 9.10
C LEU A 112 1.83 0.11 7.76
N PHE A 113 0.77 0.91 7.70
CA PHE A 113 0.34 1.69 6.57
C PHE A 113 0.42 3.18 6.87
N VAL A 114 0.92 3.95 5.92
CA VAL A 114 0.82 5.41 5.91
C VAL A 114 0.64 5.89 4.48
N MET A 115 -0.20 6.88 4.30
CA MET A 115 -0.40 7.56 3.02
C MET A 115 -0.41 9.07 3.24
N GLN A 116 0.33 9.81 2.42
CA GLN A 116 0.29 11.26 2.36
C GLN A 116 -0.26 11.73 1.03
N VAL A 117 -1.18 12.65 1.09
CA VAL A 117 -1.81 13.30 -0.06
C VAL A 117 -1.45 14.77 -0.01
N ASP A 118 -0.85 15.29 -1.08
CA ASP A 118 -0.50 16.71 -1.20
C ASP A 118 -1.34 17.36 -2.30
N GLY A 119 -2.16 18.32 -1.90
CA GLY A 119 -3.06 19.07 -2.76
C GLY A 119 -2.72 20.56 -2.81
N SER A 120 -3.35 21.29 -3.72
CA SER A 120 -3.13 22.74 -3.90
C SER A 120 -3.67 23.58 -2.73
N LYS A 121 -4.58 23.05 -1.92
CA LYS A 121 -5.22 23.75 -0.80
C LYS A 121 -4.82 23.21 0.57
N GLY A 122 -4.05 22.14 0.62
CA GLY A 122 -3.63 21.48 1.84
C GLY A 122 -3.22 20.05 1.60
N SER A 123 -2.82 19.39 2.67
CA SER A 123 -2.34 18.00 2.65
C SER A 123 -3.07 17.17 3.71
N ALA A 124 -3.05 15.85 3.52
CA ALA A 124 -3.52 14.88 4.49
C ALA A 124 -2.50 13.78 4.70
N VAL A 125 -2.37 13.29 5.92
CA VAL A 125 -1.66 12.07 6.28
C VAL A 125 -2.65 11.09 6.90
N VAL A 126 -2.68 9.88 6.36
CA VAL A 126 -3.65 8.85 6.73
C VAL A 126 -2.90 7.59 7.13
N ASN A 127 -3.33 6.95 8.20
CA ASN A 127 -2.95 5.60 8.58
C ASN A 127 -4.20 4.71 8.73
N LEU A 128 -4.08 3.49 9.25
CA LEU A 128 -5.22 2.58 9.40
C LEU A 128 -6.28 3.07 10.42
N ARG A 129 -5.94 4.03 11.28
CA ARG A 129 -6.77 4.40 12.42
C ARG A 129 -6.96 5.90 12.59
N GLY A 130 -6.36 6.71 11.74
CA GLY A 130 -6.43 8.16 11.89
C GLY A 130 -6.11 8.91 10.61
N CYS A 131 -6.48 10.17 10.62
CA CYS A 131 -6.20 11.12 9.55
C CYS A 131 -5.86 12.46 10.15
N GLN A 132 -4.79 13.08 9.66
CA GLN A 132 -4.43 14.46 9.97
C GLN A 132 -4.44 15.29 8.71
N THR A 133 -4.81 16.55 8.82
CA THR A 133 -4.80 17.50 7.70
C THR A 133 -4.09 18.78 8.07
N GLN A 134 -3.44 19.40 7.07
CA GLN A 134 -2.84 20.73 7.18
C GLN A 134 -3.32 21.59 6.01
N GLY A 135 -4.00 22.69 6.28
CA GLY A 135 -4.45 23.62 5.25
C GLY A 135 -3.33 24.56 4.77
N LEU A 136 -3.43 25.06 3.54
CA LEU A 136 -2.44 25.97 2.96
C LEU A 136 -2.20 27.22 3.83
N GLY A 137 -3.24 27.73 4.49
CA GLY A 137 -3.14 28.95 5.31
C GLY A 137 -2.29 28.81 6.57
N VAL A 138 -2.11 27.60 7.05
CA VAL A 138 -1.30 27.28 8.26
C VAL A 138 -0.04 26.49 7.92
N THR A 139 0.23 26.26 6.64
CA THR A 139 1.45 25.55 6.20
C THR A 139 2.67 26.39 6.52
N PRO A 140 3.66 25.90 7.29
CA PRO A 140 4.90 26.60 7.57
C PRO A 140 5.66 26.93 6.28
N LYS A 141 6.36 28.06 6.26
CA LYS A 141 7.14 28.54 5.10
C LYS A 141 8.63 28.34 5.37
N PRO A 142 9.18 27.14 5.13
CA PRO A 142 10.59 26.87 5.37
C PRO A 142 11.48 27.67 4.41
N VAL A 143 12.64 28.09 4.92
CA VAL A 143 13.71 28.67 4.11
C VAL A 143 14.91 27.72 4.18
N TRP A 144 15.41 27.31 3.04
CA TRP A 144 16.61 26.50 2.98
C TRP A 144 17.83 27.36 3.30
N ASN A 145 18.51 27.07 4.39
CA ASN A 145 19.81 27.65 4.75
C ASN A 145 20.69 26.54 5.35
N PRO A 146 21.76 26.10 4.65
CA PRO A 146 22.63 25.03 5.13
C PRO A 146 23.51 25.43 6.32
N ASP A 147 23.63 26.72 6.64
CA ASP A 147 24.49 27.21 7.71
C ASP A 147 23.82 27.20 9.09
N ILE A 148 22.52 26.95 9.14
CA ILE A 148 21.75 26.90 10.39
C ILE A 148 20.86 25.66 10.43
N GLU A 149 20.62 25.16 11.64
CA GLU A 149 19.61 24.12 11.86
C GLU A 149 18.22 24.64 11.49
N GLN A 150 17.37 23.76 10.93
CA GLN A 150 16.02 24.12 10.52
C GLN A 150 15.17 24.56 11.72
N PRO A 151 14.74 25.84 11.81
CA PRO A 151 13.98 26.35 12.95
C PRO A 151 12.48 26.04 12.88
N ILE A 152 12.01 25.51 11.76
CA ILE A 152 10.58 25.25 11.50
C ILE A 152 10.16 23.93 12.09
N ASP A 153 9.08 23.93 12.88
CA ASP A 153 8.37 22.73 13.25
C ASP A 153 7.41 22.31 12.13
N PHE A 154 7.76 21.25 11.42
CA PHE A 154 6.95 20.72 10.32
C PHE A 154 5.68 20.01 10.77
N TYR A 155 5.50 19.76 12.06
CA TYR A 155 4.25 19.25 12.65
C TYR A 155 3.27 20.38 13.03
N GLU A 156 3.71 21.63 13.02
CA GLU A 156 2.84 22.77 13.29
C GLU A 156 1.72 22.87 12.24
N GLY A 157 0.52 23.19 12.71
CA GLY A 157 -0.66 23.39 11.85
C GLY A 157 -1.34 22.12 11.34
N TRP A 158 -0.86 20.92 11.72
CA TRP A 158 -1.59 19.69 11.48
C TRP A 158 -2.70 19.52 12.53
N SER A 159 -3.86 19.06 12.08
CA SER A 159 -5.03 18.83 12.92
C SER A 159 -5.62 17.46 12.67
N GLU A 160 -6.03 16.78 13.74
CA GLU A 160 -6.74 15.51 13.65
C GLU A 160 -8.11 15.69 12.96
N VAL A 161 -8.44 14.74 12.09
CA VAL A 161 -9.79 14.61 11.54
C VAL A 161 -10.56 13.67 12.45
N PRO A 162 -11.68 14.11 13.05
CA PRO A 162 -12.48 13.23 13.90
C PRO A 162 -13.02 12.02 13.14
N ASP A 163 -13.03 10.86 13.79
CA ASP A 163 -13.62 9.66 13.24
C ASP A 163 -15.12 9.84 13.02
N ALA A 164 -15.59 9.54 11.81
CA ALA A 164 -17.00 9.55 11.48
C ALA A 164 -17.74 8.31 12.01
N THR A 165 -17.02 7.19 12.19
CA THR A 165 -17.52 5.91 12.65
C THR A 165 -16.50 5.23 13.57
N SER A 166 -16.96 4.34 14.44
CA SER A 166 -16.05 3.50 15.22
C SER A 166 -15.32 2.51 14.31
N TYR A 167 -14.04 2.28 14.60
CA TYR A 167 -13.26 1.23 13.92
C TYR A 167 -13.87 -0.15 14.21
N ASP A 168 -13.99 -0.96 13.15
CA ASP A 168 -14.36 -2.38 13.26
C ASP A 168 -13.47 -3.21 12.32
N ASN A 169 -13.49 -4.53 12.50
CA ASN A 169 -12.75 -5.46 11.66
C ASN A 169 -13.23 -5.38 10.20
N ALA A 170 -12.32 -5.10 9.26
CA ALA A 170 -12.65 -4.92 7.86
C ALA A 170 -13.27 -6.18 7.21
N PHE A 171 -12.83 -7.39 7.61
CA PHE A 171 -13.42 -8.62 7.10
C PHE A 171 -14.86 -8.81 7.60
N LYS A 172 -15.14 -8.44 8.85
CA LYS A 172 -16.51 -8.45 9.39
C LYS A 172 -17.41 -7.49 8.60
N ILE A 173 -16.96 -6.25 8.38
CA ILE A 173 -17.71 -5.25 7.62
C ILE A 173 -17.99 -5.74 6.20
N GLN A 174 -16.99 -6.32 5.53
CA GLN A 174 -17.16 -6.86 4.19
C GLN A 174 -18.21 -8.00 4.14
N TRP A 175 -18.17 -8.92 5.11
CA TRP A 175 -19.18 -9.98 5.23
C TRP A 175 -20.58 -9.43 5.52
N GLU A 176 -20.70 -8.44 6.39
CA GLU A 176 -21.98 -7.79 6.67
C GLU A 176 -22.58 -7.14 5.41
N LEU A 177 -21.78 -6.39 4.65
CA LEU A 177 -22.20 -5.78 3.38
C LEU A 177 -22.64 -6.85 2.37
N PHE A 178 -21.87 -7.93 2.22
CA PHE A 178 -22.22 -9.03 1.32
C PHE A 178 -23.51 -9.75 1.71
N LEU A 179 -23.69 -10.07 3.00
CA LEU A 179 -24.91 -10.70 3.50
C LEU A 179 -26.14 -9.80 3.34
N ARG A 180 -26.00 -8.49 3.54
CA ARG A 180 -27.08 -7.54 3.29
C ARG A 180 -27.43 -7.46 1.82
N HIS A 181 -26.45 -7.51 0.94
CA HIS A 181 -26.67 -7.61 -0.50
C HIS A 181 -27.48 -8.85 -0.87
N VAL A 182 -27.08 -10.02 -0.36
CA VAL A 182 -27.78 -11.30 -0.66
C VAL A 182 -29.18 -11.36 -0.08
N ALA A 183 -29.37 -10.88 1.15
CA ALA A 183 -30.63 -11.02 1.88
C ALA A 183 -31.64 -9.88 1.62
N LEU A 184 -31.15 -8.67 1.33
CA LEU A 184 -31.95 -7.43 1.27
C LEU A 184 -31.84 -6.71 -0.08
N ASP A 185 -31.07 -7.26 -1.03
CA ASP A 185 -30.81 -6.65 -2.35
C ASP A 185 -30.18 -5.24 -2.24
N GLU A 186 -29.42 -5.00 -1.16
CA GLU A 186 -28.66 -3.76 -0.99
C GLU A 186 -27.45 -3.70 -1.94
N PRO A 187 -27.02 -2.51 -2.39
CA PRO A 187 -25.84 -2.38 -3.25
C PRO A 187 -24.58 -2.97 -2.60
N PHE A 188 -23.80 -3.76 -3.35
CA PHE A 188 -22.50 -4.27 -2.93
C PHE A 188 -21.42 -3.69 -3.84
N PRO A 189 -20.55 -2.76 -3.33
CA PRO A 189 -19.61 -2.03 -4.17
C PRO A 189 -18.38 -2.84 -4.60
N PHE A 190 -18.17 -4.02 -4.00
CA PHE A 190 -16.98 -4.86 -4.23
C PHE A 190 -17.32 -6.08 -5.09
N ASP A 191 -17.84 -5.84 -6.29
CA ASP A 191 -18.24 -6.87 -7.23
C ASP A 191 -17.04 -7.60 -7.87
N LEU A 192 -17.33 -8.64 -8.67
CA LEU A 192 -16.30 -9.41 -9.37
C LEU A 192 -15.50 -8.56 -10.39
N ARG A 193 -16.06 -7.49 -10.92
CA ARG A 193 -15.34 -6.57 -11.82
C ARG A 193 -14.30 -5.78 -11.05
N SER A 194 -14.64 -5.33 -9.85
CA SER A 194 -13.68 -4.67 -8.96
C SER A 194 -12.53 -5.62 -8.60
N GLY A 195 -12.85 -6.90 -8.32
CA GLY A 195 -11.85 -7.94 -8.12
C GLY A 195 -10.95 -8.14 -9.34
N ALA A 196 -11.53 -8.23 -10.54
CA ALA A 196 -10.78 -8.38 -11.78
C ALA A 196 -9.81 -7.22 -12.04
N LYS A 197 -10.22 -5.97 -11.76
CA LYS A 197 -9.33 -4.80 -11.85
C LYS A 197 -8.14 -4.88 -10.90
N GLY A 198 -8.35 -5.43 -9.69
CA GLY A 198 -7.26 -5.67 -8.74
C GLY A 198 -6.22 -6.64 -9.29
N VAL A 199 -6.69 -7.77 -9.86
CA VAL A 199 -5.83 -8.77 -10.51
C VAL A 199 -5.11 -8.16 -11.72
N GLU A 200 -5.81 -7.41 -12.58
CA GLU A 200 -5.22 -6.71 -13.71
C GLU A 200 -4.05 -5.81 -13.29
N LEU A 201 -4.22 -4.99 -12.25
CA LEU A 201 -3.14 -4.12 -11.78
C LEU A 201 -1.91 -4.93 -11.30
N ALA A 202 -2.14 -6.05 -10.61
CA ALA A 202 -1.08 -6.93 -10.16
C ALA A 202 -0.32 -7.55 -11.36
N GLU A 203 -1.03 -8.05 -12.36
CA GLU A 203 -0.43 -8.60 -13.59
C GLU A 203 0.34 -7.54 -14.38
N MET A 204 -0.22 -6.33 -14.52
CA MET A 204 0.46 -5.22 -15.20
C MET A 204 1.67 -4.74 -14.41
N GLY A 205 1.64 -4.79 -13.07
CA GLY A 205 2.78 -4.53 -12.20
C GLY A 205 3.91 -5.55 -12.40
N LEU A 206 3.60 -6.83 -12.47
CA LEU A 206 4.58 -7.89 -12.79
C LEU A 206 5.20 -7.67 -14.17
N LYS A 207 4.36 -7.43 -15.18
CA LYS A 207 4.79 -7.14 -16.55
C LYS A 207 5.69 -5.91 -16.62
N SER A 208 5.31 -4.83 -15.93
CA SER A 208 6.13 -3.60 -15.84
C SER A 208 7.50 -3.89 -15.21
N SER A 209 7.53 -4.66 -14.13
CA SER A 209 8.77 -5.04 -13.45
C SER A 209 9.70 -5.87 -14.34
N GLU A 210 9.16 -6.83 -15.11
CA GLU A 210 9.89 -7.70 -16.01
C GLU A 210 10.42 -6.94 -17.24
N GLU A 211 9.54 -6.17 -17.90
CA GLU A 211 9.86 -5.43 -19.14
C GLU A 211 10.56 -4.09 -18.87
N ARG A 212 10.60 -3.63 -17.61
CA ARG A 212 11.21 -2.36 -17.15
C ARG A 212 10.65 -1.13 -17.86
N LYS A 213 9.34 -1.07 -18.04
CA LYS A 213 8.65 0.03 -18.70
C LYS A 213 7.30 0.33 -18.07
N TRP A 214 6.73 1.49 -18.40
CA TRP A 214 5.34 1.79 -18.13
C TRP A 214 4.41 0.86 -18.90
N ILE A 215 3.32 0.44 -18.25
CA ILE A 215 2.27 -0.39 -18.84
C ILE A 215 0.94 0.37 -18.66
N ASP A 216 0.21 0.57 -19.77
CA ASP A 216 -1.14 1.08 -19.73
C ASP A 216 -2.11 -0.03 -19.31
N LEU A 217 -3.11 0.34 -18.49
CA LEU A 217 -4.22 -0.54 -18.14
C LEU A 217 -5.31 -0.46 -19.21
N LEU A 218 -6.08 -1.53 -19.35
CA LEU A 218 -7.17 -1.65 -20.36
C LEU A 218 -8.47 -0.98 -19.90
#